data_660ed3d0ee98af729ed01eda75423132
#
_entry.id   660ed3d0ee98af729ed01eda75423132
#
_cell.length_a   1.000
_cell.length_b   1.000
_cell.length_c   1.000
_cell.angle_alpha   90.00
_cell.angle_beta   90.00
_cell.angle_gamma   90.00
#
_symmetry.space_group_name_H-M   'P 1'
#
loop_
_entity.id
_entity.type
_entity.pdbx_description
1 polymer ?
#
loop_
_entity_poly.entity_id
_entity_poly.type
_entity_poly.pdbx_seq_one_letter_code
_entity_poly.pdbx_strand_id
1 'polypeptide(L)'
;MGNDQNELMVTVRCITYNQEAYIRKCLEGIVMQRTNFRFEAIVHDDASTDHTPSIIQEFAEKYPDIIKPIFETENQYSKQDGSLGRIMNAHTHGKYVAICEGDDYWTDPDKLQKQVDFLEANPDYGLVHTMYQTTDVTTGTISRTMLPYIDGQPIDDILLGNCYIATLTACYRRELLDKINTDYQKQGFLMGDFPLWLEILKLTKIKCIPDFTANYNIVPQSATHQKEDKKRLAFAVSVRDIRLYYVKRFNLNHLFRTVYRDWLFYKSMEKALNGDNFKSIYLFIKSHMYKKRNRRMFKKALFHKKYREF
;
A
#
# COMPACT_ATOMS: atom_id res chain seq x y z
N MET A 1 -15.57 30.51 -7.53
CA MET A 1 -15.65 30.53 -6.06
C MET A 1 -14.23 30.57 -5.58
N GLY A 2 -13.78 31.66 -4.92
CA GLY A 2 -12.41 31.77 -4.44
C GLY A 2 -12.19 30.73 -3.34
N ASN A 3 -11.23 29.85 -3.53
CA ASN A 3 -10.75 29.01 -2.43
C ASN A 3 -10.23 29.95 -1.33
N ASP A 4 -10.77 29.81 -0.12
CA ASP A 4 -10.20 30.47 1.04
C ASP A 4 -8.77 29.87 1.20
N GLN A 5 -7.74 30.69 0.95
CA GLN A 5 -6.33 30.25 1.02
C GLN A 5 -5.95 29.70 2.41
N ASN A 6 -6.83 29.82 3.40
CA ASN A 6 -6.70 29.33 4.76
C ASN A 6 -7.26 27.91 4.98
N GLU A 7 -8.05 27.37 4.04
CA GLU A 7 -8.60 26.03 4.19
C GLU A 7 -7.51 24.95 4.07
N LEU A 8 -7.48 24.01 5.02
CA LEU A 8 -6.59 22.86 4.97
C LEU A 8 -7.09 21.87 3.93
N MET A 9 -6.46 21.87 2.76
CA MET A 9 -6.90 21.03 1.64
C MET A 9 -6.38 19.60 1.72
N VAL A 10 -5.12 19.41 2.11
CA VAL A 10 -4.50 18.07 2.13
C VAL A 10 -3.89 17.76 3.48
N THR A 11 -4.21 16.60 4.04
CA THR A 11 -3.39 15.97 5.08
C THR A 11 -2.57 14.84 4.44
N VAL A 12 -1.26 14.96 4.46
CA VAL A 12 -0.33 13.88 4.10
C VAL A 12 -0.17 12.95 5.29
N ARG A 13 -0.34 11.64 5.09
CA ARG A 13 -0.08 10.61 6.10
C ARG A 13 1.28 9.99 5.83
N CYS A 14 2.18 10.13 6.78
CA CYS A 14 3.49 9.47 6.77
C CYS A 14 3.61 8.59 8.01
N ILE A 15 3.72 7.28 7.81
CA ILE A 15 3.98 6.32 8.88
C ILE A 15 5.41 5.84 8.75
N THR A 16 6.13 5.76 9.86
CA THR A 16 7.52 5.34 9.88
C THR A 16 7.84 4.50 11.12
N TYR A 17 8.78 3.58 10.98
CA TYR A 17 9.35 2.78 12.06
C TYR A 17 10.76 2.32 11.71
N ASN A 18 11.78 2.77 12.46
CA ASN A 18 13.19 2.45 12.22
C ASN A 18 13.64 2.69 10.77
N GLN A 19 13.43 3.91 10.28
CA GLN A 19 13.71 4.32 8.90
C GLN A 19 14.68 5.51 8.82
N GLU A 20 15.65 5.60 9.74
CA GLU A 20 16.65 6.72 9.79
C GLU A 20 17.38 6.93 8.45
N ALA A 21 17.60 5.86 7.68
CA ALA A 21 18.27 5.93 6.37
C ALA A 21 17.42 6.57 5.27
N TYR A 22 16.10 6.66 5.44
CA TYR A 22 15.15 7.03 4.39
C TYR A 22 14.31 8.25 4.73
N ILE A 23 13.88 8.39 5.99
CA ILE A 23 12.88 9.36 6.43
C ILE A 23 13.23 10.81 6.05
N ARG A 24 14.52 11.19 6.05
CA ARG A 24 14.94 12.51 5.64
C ARG A 24 14.49 12.84 4.23
N LYS A 25 14.71 11.91 3.29
CA LYS A 25 14.35 12.10 1.89
C LYS A 25 12.83 12.11 1.69
N CYS A 26 12.09 11.33 2.47
CA CYS A 26 10.64 11.38 2.51
C CYS A 26 10.14 12.78 2.90
N LEU A 27 10.66 13.31 4.02
CA LEU A 27 10.26 14.63 4.52
C LEU A 27 10.66 15.77 3.56
N GLU A 28 11.85 15.69 2.95
CA GLU A 28 12.27 16.63 1.88
C GLU A 28 11.28 16.62 0.71
N GLY A 29 10.83 15.45 0.27
CA GLY A 29 9.82 15.29 -0.78
C GLY A 29 8.46 15.88 -0.40
N ILE A 30 8.09 15.86 0.88
CA ILE A 30 6.86 16.45 1.38
C ILE A 30 6.98 17.98 1.45
N VAL A 31 8.03 18.51 2.10
CA VAL A 31 8.15 19.96 2.31
C VAL A 31 8.49 20.76 1.05
N MET A 32 8.97 20.10 -0.01
CA MET A 32 9.23 20.76 -1.30
C MET A 32 7.95 21.02 -2.10
N GLN A 33 6.78 20.52 -1.67
CA GLN A 33 5.54 20.66 -2.43
C GLN A 33 5.14 22.13 -2.58
N ARG A 34 4.79 22.50 -3.81
CA ARG A 34 4.33 23.85 -4.20
C ARG A 34 2.84 23.80 -4.48
N THR A 35 2.06 24.46 -3.62
CA THR A 35 0.60 24.47 -3.70
C THR A 35 0.05 25.88 -3.52
N ASN A 36 -1.10 26.15 -4.12
CA ASN A 36 -1.87 27.38 -3.88
C ASN A 36 -2.90 27.23 -2.76
N PHE A 37 -2.77 26.18 -1.95
CA PHE A 37 -3.60 25.84 -0.80
C PHE A 37 -2.73 25.36 0.37
N ARG A 38 -3.30 25.33 1.56
CA ARG A 38 -2.63 24.78 2.75
C ARG A 38 -2.66 23.26 2.74
N PHE A 39 -1.56 22.66 3.12
CA PHE A 39 -1.46 21.24 3.44
C PHE A 39 -0.63 21.02 4.71
N GLU A 40 -0.79 19.89 5.33
CA GLU A 40 0.00 19.43 6.47
C GLU A 40 0.43 17.97 6.26
N ALA A 41 1.42 17.53 6.99
CA ALA A 41 1.87 16.14 7.03
C ALA A 41 1.88 15.63 8.47
N ILE A 42 1.01 14.68 8.76
CA ILE A 42 1.04 13.92 10.01
C ILE A 42 2.12 12.86 9.86
N VAL A 43 3.23 13.05 10.58
CA VAL A 43 4.37 12.12 10.57
C VAL A 43 4.32 11.30 11.85
N HIS A 44 3.85 10.07 11.71
CA HIS A 44 3.67 9.15 12.83
C HIS A 44 4.88 8.23 12.94
N ASP A 45 5.65 8.41 14.00
CA ASP A 45 6.73 7.54 14.41
C ASP A 45 6.20 6.45 15.35
N ASP A 46 6.24 5.21 14.91
CA ASP A 46 5.64 4.06 15.60
C ASP A 46 6.59 3.42 16.62
N ALA A 47 7.15 4.25 17.52
CA ALA A 47 8.12 3.90 18.56
C ALA A 47 9.47 3.41 17.98
N SER A 48 10.06 4.19 17.08
CA SER A 48 11.40 3.91 16.55
C SER A 48 12.47 3.97 17.64
N THR A 49 13.50 3.14 17.48
CA THR A 49 14.65 3.04 18.40
C THR A 49 15.96 3.53 17.78
N ASP A 50 15.92 3.93 16.51
CA ASP A 50 17.03 4.53 15.77
C ASP A 50 16.94 6.08 15.75
N HIS A 51 17.61 6.76 14.84
CA HIS A 51 17.59 8.22 14.74
C HIS A 51 16.35 8.78 14.01
N THR A 52 15.37 7.95 13.63
CA THR A 52 14.14 8.41 12.96
C THR A 52 13.44 9.54 13.71
N PRO A 53 13.16 9.44 15.04
CA PRO A 53 12.46 10.50 15.77
C PRO A 53 13.22 11.83 15.77
N SER A 54 14.54 11.81 15.89
CA SER A 54 15.36 13.04 15.91
C SER A 54 15.35 13.76 14.55
N ILE A 55 15.32 13.01 13.44
CA ILE A 55 15.21 13.58 12.10
C ILE A 55 13.83 14.22 11.90
N ILE A 56 12.76 13.56 12.37
CA ILE A 56 11.40 14.11 12.30
C ILE A 56 11.30 15.39 13.10
N GLN A 57 11.87 15.42 14.31
CA GLN A 57 11.88 16.60 15.17
C GLN A 57 12.58 17.79 14.51
N GLU A 58 13.73 17.58 13.86
CA GLU A 58 14.45 18.59 13.09
C GLU A 58 13.54 19.24 12.02
N PHE A 59 12.80 18.42 11.29
CA PHE A 59 11.88 18.91 10.26
C PHE A 59 10.65 19.61 10.84
N ALA A 60 10.12 19.14 11.96
CA ALA A 60 9.00 19.78 12.65
C ALA A 60 9.36 21.18 13.15
N GLU A 61 10.59 21.36 13.66
CA GLU A 61 11.10 22.67 14.09
C GLU A 61 11.31 23.62 12.90
N LYS A 62 11.81 23.09 11.78
CA LYS A 62 12.10 23.88 10.59
C LYS A 62 10.84 24.21 9.77
N TYR A 63 9.85 23.35 9.76
CA TYR A 63 8.61 23.46 8.97
C TYR A 63 7.36 23.23 9.84
N PRO A 64 7.16 24.05 10.91
CA PRO A 64 6.11 23.81 11.90
C PRO A 64 4.70 23.93 11.34
N ASP A 65 4.50 24.64 10.23
CA ASP A 65 3.19 24.75 9.57
C ASP A 65 2.84 23.49 8.75
N ILE A 66 3.83 22.72 8.32
CA ILE A 66 3.65 21.54 7.47
C ILE A 66 3.79 20.26 8.30
N ILE A 67 4.89 20.06 9.02
CA ILE A 67 5.21 18.81 9.71
C ILE A 67 4.55 18.78 11.10
N LYS A 68 3.68 17.81 11.31
CA LYS A 68 2.94 17.55 12.56
C LYS A 68 3.34 16.17 13.07
N PRO A 69 4.36 16.06 13.94
CA PRO A 69 4.85 14.76 14.41
C PRO A 69 3.93 14.14 15.44
N ILE A 70 3.84 12.82 15.44
CA ILE A 70 3.29 11.99 16.49
C ILE A 70 4.37 10.97 16.87
N PHE A 71 4.80 10.97 18.11
CA PHE A 71 5.80 10.04 18.63
C PHE A 71 5.14 9.05 19.56
N GLU A 72 5.09 7.78 19.18
CA GLU A 72 4.55 6.72 20.03
C GLU A 72 5.62 6.18 20.99
N THR A 73 5.18 5.70 22.14
CA THR A 73 6.03 4.99 23.10
C THR A 73 5.96 3.48 22.95
N GLU A 74 4.95 2.98 22.25
CA GLU A 74 4.73 1.58 21.95
C GLU A 74 4.35 1.42 20.48
N ASN A 75 4.84 0.37 19.82
CA ASN A 75 4.55 0.10 18.42
C ASN A 75 3.07 -0.27 18.22
N GLN A 76 2.29 0.64 17.62
CA GLN A 76 0.86 0.51 17.41
C GLN A 76 0.53 -0.50 16.30
N TYR A 77 1.38 -0.57 15.27
CA TYR A 77 1.19 -1.54 14.19
C TYR A 77 1.28 -2.98 14.69
N SER A 78 2.19 -3.26 15.63
CA SER A 78 2.37 -4.61 16.19
C SER A 78 1.18 -5.13 16.98
N LYS A 79 0.32 -4.23 17.49
CA LYS A 79 -0.90 -4.60 18.24
C LYS A 79 -1.95 -5.28 17.35
N GLN A 80 -1.93 -5.04 16.06
CA GLN A 80 -2.84 -5.63 15.06
C GLN A 80 -4.34 -5.44 15.41
N ASP A 81 -4.66 -4.41 16.20
CA ASP A 81 -6.01 -4.09 16.70
C ASP A 81 -6.64 -2.87 16.00
N GLY A 82 -5.95 -2.32 14.99
CA GLY A 82 -6.37 -1.13 14.23
C GLY A 82 -6.07 0.20 14.93
N SER A 83 -5.32 0.23 16.04
CA SER A 83 -4.97 1.45 16.78
C SER A 83 -4.24 2.46 15.91
N LEU A 84 -3.25 2.03 15.12
CA LEU A 84 -2.53 2.88 14.17
C LEU A 84 -3.50 3.60 13.21
N GLY A 85 -4.44 2.87 12.62
CA GLY A 85 -5.44 3.45 11.71
C GLY A 85 -6.36 4.45 12.41
N ARG A 86 -6.77 4.18 13.66
CA ARG A 86 -7.59 5.11 14.46
C ARG A 86 -6.84 6.40 14.79
N ILE A 87 -5.55 6.29 15.17
CA ILE A 87 -4.68 7.45 15.45
C ILE A 87 -4.55 8.31 14.19
N MET A 88 -4.20 7.69 13.06
CA MET A 88 -4.06 8.42 11.80
C MET A 88 -5.37 9.08 11.36
N ASN A 89 -6.51 8.42 11.52
CA ASN A 89 -7.82 9.00 11.19
C ASN A 89 -8.15 10.20 12.08
N ALA A 90 -7.87 10.13 13.37
CA ALA A 90 -8.13 11.20 14.33
C ALA A 90 -7.35 12.50 14.03
N HIS A 91 -6.18 12.38 13.39
CA HIS A 91 -5.33 13.52 13.05
C HIS A 91 -5.45 13.95 11.57
N THR A 92 -6.35 13.34 10.80
CA THR A 92 -6.53 13.66 9.37
C THR A 92 -7.69 14.66 9.20
N HIS A 93 -7.37 15.92 8.90
CA HIS A 93 -8.36 17.00 8.85
C HIS A 93 -8.56 17.60 7.44
N GLY A 94 -7.60 17.41 6.53
CA GLY A 94 -7.68 17.93 5.16
C GLY A 94 -8.88 17.37 4.38
N LYS A 95 -9.38 18.12 3.41
CA LYS A 95 -10.40 17.67 2.46
C LYS A 95 -9.96 16.43 1.68
N TYR A 96 -8.66 16.33 1.43
CA TYR A 96 -7.99 15.22 0.75
C TYR A 96 -6.96 14.57 1.65
N VAL A 97 -6.69 13.30 1.37
CA VAL A 97 -5.63 12.51 2.03
C VAL A 97 -4.63 12.08 0.98
N ALA A 98 -3.37 12.42 1.16
CA ALA A 98 -2.25 11.84 0.41
C ALA A 98 -1.41 10.96 1.33
N ILE A 99 -0.68 10.00 0.78
CA ILE A 99 0.14 9.07 1.57
C ILE A 99 1.56 9.05 1.03
N CYS A 100 2.54 9.01 1.96
CA CYS A 100 3.93 8.71 1.66
C CYS A 100 4.54 8.04 2.88
N GLU A 101 4.85 6.75 2.80
CA GLU A 101 5.53 6.01 3.86
C GLU A 101 6.98 6.51 4.03
N GLY A 102 7.52 6.40 5.24
CA GLY A 102 8.83 6.99 5.58
C GLY A 102 10.04 6.40 4.86
N ASP A 103 9.90 5.24 4.22
CA ASP A 103 10.92 4.61 3.36
C ASP A 103 10.84 5.02 1.88
N ASP A 104 9.82 5.78 1.48
CA ASP A 104 9.58 6.27 0.12
C ASP A 104 9.70 7.79 0.04
N TYR A 105 9.67 8.37 -1.15
CA TYR A 105 9.72 9.82 -1.29
C TYR A 105 9.09 10.33 -2.59
N TRP A 106 8.58 11.57 -2.54
CA TRP A 106 8.09 12.27 -3.71
C TRP A 106 9.24 12.96 -4.47
N THR A 107 9.10 13.06 -5.80
CA THR A 107 10.11 13.60 -6.71
C THR A 107 9.61 14.80 -7.51
N ASP A 108 8.30 15.02 -7.55
CA ASP A 108 7.67 16.13 -8.28
C ASP A 108 7.12 17.15 -7.26
N PRO A 109 7.63 18.40 -7.27
CA PRO A 109 7.17 19.44 -6.37
C PRO A 109 5.72 19.89 -6.60
N ASP A 110 5.12 19.57 -7.74
CA ASP A 110 3.77 19.96 -8.09
C ASP A 110 2.77 18.78 -7.97
N LYS A 111 3.19 17.66 -7.36
CA LYS A 111 2.36 16.45 -7.23
C LYS A 111 1.03 16.73 -6.55
N LEU A 112 1.04 17.36 -5.38
CA LEU A 112 -0.20 17.65 -4.63
C LEU A 112 -1.10 18.62 -5.39
N GLN A 113 -0.52 19.67 -6.02
CA GLN A 113 -1.29 20.63 -6.81
C GLN A 113 -2.03 19.92 -7.96
N LYS A 114 -1.33 19.13 -8.76
CA LYS A 114 -1.91 18.39 -9.88
C LYS A 114 -3.05 17.45 -9.44
N GLN A 115 -2.87 16.78 -8.32
CA GLN A 115 -3.86 15.83 -7.81
C GLN A 115 -5.12 16.51 -7.28
N VAL A 116 -4.95 17.60 -6.54
CA VAL A 116 -6.08 18.39 -6.02
C VAL A 116 -6.82 19.07 -7.15
N ASP A 117 -6.14 19.71 -8.10
CA ASP A 117 -6.77 20.36 -9.25
C ASP A 117 -7.64 19.36 -10.03
N PHE A 118 -7.14 18.14 -10.24
CA PHE A 118 -7.93 17.11 -10.90
C PHE A 118 -9.19 16.76 -10.10
N LEU A 119 -9.04 16.51 -8.79
CA LEU A 119 -10.17 16.13 -7.93
C LEU A 119 -11.20 17.27 -7.80
N GLU A 120 -10.77 18.53 -7.71
CA GLU A 120 -11.69 19.67 -7.66
C GLU A 120 -12.49 19.82 -8.97
N ALA A 121 -11.84 19.61 -10.11
CA ALA A 121 -12.49 19.70 -11.42
C ALA A 121 -13.39 18.49 -11.73
N ASN A 122 -13.24 17.36 -11.03
CA ASN A 122 -13.91 16.10 -11.36
C ASN A 122 -14.57 15.47 -10.11
N PRO A 123 -15.76 15.93 -9.70
CA PRO A 123 -16.39 15.49 -8.45
C PRO A 123 -16.82 14.02 -8.43
N ASP A 124 -16.95 13.36 -9.56
CA ASP A 124 -17.25 11.93 -9.68
C ASP A 124 -16.01 11.02 -9.51
N TYR A 125 -14.81 11.62 -9.39
CA TYR A 125 -13.58 10.91 -9.03
C TYR A 125 -13.25 11.12 -7.55
N GLY A 126 -13.06 10.01 -6.83
CA GLY A 126 -12.73 10.06 -5.41
C GLY A 126 -11.27 9.77 -5.09
N LEU A 127 -10.54 9.20 -6.06
CA LEU A 127 -9.12 8.90 -5.92
C LEU A 127 -8.38 9.24 -7.20
N VAL A 128 -7.21 9.84 -7.06
CA VAL A 128 -6.23 10.03 -8.11
C VAL A 128 -4.89 9.46 -7.67
N HIS A 129 -4.20 8.76 -8.56
CA HIS A 129 -2.84 8.31 -8.34
C HIS A 129 -1.94 8.69 -9.51
N THR A 130 -0.63 8.56 -9.31
CA THR A 130 0.38 8.89 -10.33
C THR A 130 1.22 7.66 -10.64
N MET A 131 2.15 7.79 -11.58
CA MET A 131 3.20 6.81 -11.77
C MET A 131 4.37 7.05 -10.80
N TYR A 132 5.17 6.02 -10.60
CA TYR A 132 6.35 6.06 -9.74
C TYR A 132 7.50 5.31 -10.39
N GLN A 133 8.71 5.69 -10.00
CA GLN A 133 9.90 4.91 -10.26
C GLN A 133 10.27 4.07 -9.04
N THR A 134 11.06 3.04 -9.23
CA THR A 134 11.59 2.22 -8.13
C THR A 134 13.08 2.40 -8.03
N THR A 135 13.61 2.38 -6.81
CA THR A 135 15.05 2.32 -6.53
C THR A 135 15.35 1.10 -5.70
N ASP A 136 16.14 0.17 -6.21
CA ASP A 136 16.73 -0.89 -5.38
C ASP A 136 17.83 -0.26 -4.52
N VAL A 137 17.59 -0.14 -3.22
CA VAL A 137 18.52 0.53 -2.29
C VAL A 137 19.84 -0.22 -2.11
N THR A 138 19.90 -1.51 -2.48
CA THR A 138 21.11 -2.34 -2.38
C THR A 138 22.05 -2.10 -3.57
N THR A 139 21.48 -1.95 -4.77
CA THR A 139 22.25 -1.80 -6.01
C THR A 139 22.29 -0.38 -6.53
N GLY A 140 21.44 0.52 -6.02
CA GLY A 140 21.22 1.86 -6.55
C GLY A 140 20.50 1.90 -7.91
N THR A 141 20.00 0.74 -8.38
CA THR A 141 19.34 0.66 -9.68
C THR A 141 17.99 1.34 -9.66
N ILE A 142 17.78 2.30 -10.56
CA ILE A 142 16.51 2.99 -10.76
C ILE A 142 15.78 2.36 -11.94
N SER A 143 14.50 2.04 -11.78
CA SER A 143 13.65 1.49 -12.83
C SER A 143 12.35 2.28 -12.94
N ARG A 144 11.92 2.53 -14.18
CA ARG A 144 10.63 3.14 -14.49
C ARG A 144 9.79 2.15 -15.29
N THR A 145 8.68 1.73 -14.74
CA THR A 145 7.74 0.85 -15.44
C THR A 145 6.52 1.68 -15.81
N MET A 146 6.27 1.81 -17.12
CA MET A 146 5.00 2.35 -17.60
C MET A 146 3.91 1.34 -17.28
N LEU A 147 3.06 1.68 -16.33
CA LEU A 147 1.86 0.89 -16.05
C LEU A 147 0.85 1.11 -17.17
N PRO A 148 0.06 0.11 -17.55
CA PRO A 148 -1.03 0.32 -18.48
C PRO A 148 -1.94 1.42 -17.94
N TYR A 149 -2.06 2.50 -18.72
CA TYR A 149 -2.97 3.57 -18.39
C TYR A 149 -4.40 3.08 -18.60
N ILE A 150 -5.13 2.83 -17.51
CA ILE A 150 -6.54 2.48 -17.53
C ILE A 150 -7.26 3.54 -16.68
N ASP A 151 -7.93 4.47 -17.37
CA ASP A 151 -8.79 5.42 -16.70
C ASP A 151 -10.04 4.68 -16.16
N GLY A 152 -10.34 4.85 -14.87
CA GLY A 152 -11.42 4.11 -14.24
C GLY A 152 -11.19 2.60 -14.19
N GLN A 153 -9.97 2.18 -13.77
CA GLN A 153 -9.62 0.76 -13.70
C GLN A 153 -10.74 -0.10 -13.09
N PRO A 154 -11.29 -1.09 -13.82
CA PRO A 154 -12.35 -1.92 -13.30
C PRO A 154 -11.89 -2.71 -12.08
N ILE A 155 -12.75 -2.84 -11.08
CA ILE A 155 -12.47 -3.62 -9.87
C ILE A 155 -12.11 -5.08 -10.20
N ASP A 156 -12.65 -5.60 -11.30
CA ASP A 156 -12.34 -6.94 -11.82
C ASP A 156 -10.87 -7.12 -12.12
N ASP A 157 -10.24 -6.15 -12.82
CA ASP A 157 -8.82 -6.18 -13.15
C ASP A 157 -7.95 -6.17 -11.92
N ILE A 158 -8.31 -5.36 -10.92
CA ILE A 158 -7.60 -5.27 -9.65
C ILE A 158 -7.69 -6.61 -8.90
N LEU A 159 -8.86 -7.22 -8.85
CA LEU A 159 -9.06 -8.53 -8.21
C LEU A 159 -8.39 -9.68 -8.97
N LEU A 160 -8.20 -9.55 -10.27
CA LEU A 160 -7.45 -10.52 -11.09
C LEU A 160 -5.93 -10.34 -11.04
N GLY A 161 -5.44 -9.26 -10.41
CA GLY A 161 -4.01 -9.11 -10.14
C GLY A 161 -3.32 -7.88 -10.68
N ASN A 162 -4.06 -6.92 -11.20
CA ASN A 162 -3.53 -5.72 -11.86
C ASN A 162 -3.77 -4.45 -11.03
N CYS A 163 -3.51 -4.48 -9.72
CA CYS A 163 -3.55 -3.26 -8.91
C CYS A 163 -2.31 -2.42 -9.19
N TYR A 164 -2.51 -1.24 -9.75
CA TYR A 164 -1.45 -0.30 -10.10
C TYR A 164 -1.35 0.90 -9.16
N ILE A 165 -2.20 0.96 -8.12
CA ILE A 165 -2.16 2.03 -7.12
C ILE A 165 -1.07 1.71 -6.11
N ALA A 166 0.04 2.42 -6.21
CA ALA A 166 1.06 2.40 -5.16
C ALA A 166 0.71 3.46 -4.10
N THR A 167 0.81 3.11 -2.83
CA THR A 167 0.35 3.94 -1.69
C THR A 167 0.92 5.36 -1.73
N LEU A 168 2.22 5.49 -1.97
CA LEU A 168 2.93 6.80 -2.05
C LEU A 168 2.45 7.70 -3.21
N THR A 169 1.69 7.15 -4.16
CA THR A 169 1.18 7.91 -5.32
C THR A 169 -0.24 8.41 -5.14
N ALA A 170 -0.98 7.86 -4.17
CA ALA A 170 -2.40 8.08 -4.02
C ALA A 170 -2.74 9.42 -3.33
N CYS A 171 -3.81 10.04 -3.82
CA CYS A 171 -4.51 11.14 -3.17
C CYS A 171 -6.02 10.92 -3.33
N TYR A 172 -6.79 10.98 -2.24
CA TYR A 172 -8.22 10.66 -2.27
C TYR A 172 -9.04 11.59 -1.36
N ARG A 173 -10.36 11.66 -1.61
CA ARG A 173 -11.29 12.44 -0.80
C ARG A 173 -11.40 11.85 0.60
N ARG A 174 -11.14 12.65 1.64
CA ARG A 174 -11.22 12.21 3.04
C ARG A 174 -12.61 11.66 3.41
N GLU A 175 -13.68 12.25 2.88
CA GLU A 175 -15.06 11.81 3.14
C GLU A 175 -15.33 10.34 2.78
N LEU A 176 -14.48 9.72 1.95
CA LEU A 176 -14.60 8.29 1.62
C LEU A 176 -14.27 7.41 2.81
N LEU A 177 -13.40 7.88 3.74
CA LEU A 177 -13.06 7.13 4.96
C LEU A 177 -14.29 6.89 5.84
N ASP A 178 -15.26 7.80 5.83
CA ASP A 178 -16.49 7.68 6.61
C ASP A 178 -17.51 6.72 5.94
N LYS A 179 -17.35 6.48 4.65
CA LYS A 179 -18.26 5.66 3.81
C LYS A 179 -17.77 4.22 3.60
N ILE A 180 -16.49 3.97 3.73
CA ILE A 180 -15.94 2.62 3.55
C ILE A 180 -16.27 1.73 4.73
N ASN A 181 -16.40 0.42 4.43
CA ASN A 181 -16.52 -0.56 5.49
C ASN A 181 -15.13 -1.01 5.97
N THR A 182 -14.89 -0.91 7.26
CA THR A 182 -13.61 -1.23 7.90
C THR A 182 -13.51 -2.66 8.44
N ASP A 183 -14.51 -3.52 8.21
CA ASP A 183 -14.50 -4.92 8.69
C ASP A 183 -13.32 -5.75 8.16
N TYR A 184 -12.71 -5.33 7.05
CA TYR A 184 -11.49 -5.95 6.52
C TYR A 184 -10.32 -5.87 7.52
N GLN A 185 -10.27 -4.87 8.38
CA GLN A 185 -9.23 -4.71 9.40
C GLN A 185 -9.24 -5.85 10.43
N LYS A 186 -10.39 -6.52 10.61
CA LYS A 186 -10.56 -7.67 11.51
C LYS A 186 -10.19 -9.01 10.87
N GLN A 187 -9.82 -9.02 9.56
CA GLN A 187 -9.57 -10.26 8.81
C GLN A 187 -8.13 -10.80 8.97
N GLY A 188 -7.24 -10.05 9.62
CA GLY A 188 -5.84 -10.45 9.77
C GLY A 188 -5.03 -10.41 8.47
N PHE A 189 -5.41 -9.54 7.53
CA PHE A 189 -4.65 -9.34 6.30
C PHE A 189 -3.29 -8.68 6.59
N LEU A 190 -2.25 -9.13 5.86
CA LEU A 190 -0.88 -8.61 6.05
C LEU A 190 -0.63 -7.25 5.38
N MET A 191 -1.63 -6.66 4.73
CA MET A 191 -1.59 -5.33 4.14
C MET A 191 -2.92 -4.63 4.33
N GLY A 192 -2.89 -3.32 4.52
CA GLY A 192 -4.09 -2.49 4.73
C GLY A 192 -4.48 -1.62 3.53
N ASP A 193 -3.53 -1.32 2.66
CA ASP A 193 -3.70 -0.45 1.50
C ASP A 193 -4.57 -1.12 0.41
N PHE A 194 -4.31 -2.35 0.05
CA PHE A 194 -5.06 -3.05 -0.99
C PHE A 194 -6.56 -3.18 -0.66
N PRO A 195 -6.98 -3.61 0.56
CA PRO A 195 -8.38 -3.53 0.97
C PRO A 195 -8.97 -2.12 0.91
N LEU A 196 -8.22 -1.10 1.33
CA LEU A 196 -8.66 0.30 1.28
C LEU A 196 -8.97 0.72 -0.16
N TRP A 197 -8.09 0.38 -1.11
CA TRP A 197 -8.32 0.69 -2.52
C TRP A 197 -9.57 0.00 -3.07
N LEU A 198 -9.83 -1.25 -2.70
CA LEU A 198 -11.03 -1.98 -3.12
C LEU A 198 -12.31 -1.36 -2.55
N GLU A 199 -12.32 -0.91 -1.30
CA GLU A 199 -13.46 -0.21 -0.71
C GLU A 199 -13.71 1.15 -1.41
N ILE A 200 -12.66 1.92 -1.65
CA ILE A 200 -12.76 3.21 -2.36
C ILE A 200 -13.29 3.01 -3.78
N LEU A 201 -12.73 2.04 -4.52
CA LEU A 201 -13.13 1.75 -5.90
C LEU A 201 -14.59 1.31 -6.03
N LYS A 202 -15.17 0.74 -4.97
CA LYS A 202 -16.59 0.41 -4.95
C LYS A 202 -17.49 1.64 -4.90
N LEU A 203 -16.97 2.76 -4.41
CA LEU A 203 -17.74 4.00 -4.15
C LEU A 203 -17.56 5.04 -5.24
N THR A 204 -16.46 5.03 -5.99
CA THR A 204 -16.09 6.15 -6.86
C THR A 204 -15.18 5.72 -8.01
N LYS A 205 -15.03 6.62 -9.00
CA LYS A 205 -14.04 6.45 -10.06
C LYS A 205 -12.64 6.81 -9.57
N ILE A 206 -11.62 6.23 -10.22
CA ILE A 206 -10.23 6.54 -9.99
C ILE A 206 -9.56 7.07 -11.27
N LYS A 207 -8.53 7.88 -11.11
CA LYS A 207 -7.72 8.44 -12.20
C LYS A 207 -6.25 8.12 -11.99
N CYS A 208 -5.56 7.72 -13.05
CA CYS A 208 -4.12 7.73 -13.11
C CYS A 208 -3.63 8.98 -13.87
N ILE A 209 -2.85 9.84 -13.23
CA ILE A 209 -2.07 10.88 -13.91
C ILE A 209 -0.76 10.24 -14.35
N PRO A 210 -0.38 10.28 -15.66
CA PRO A 210 0.76 9.53 -16.18
C PRO A 210 2.13 10.18 -15.87
N ASP A 211 2.22 10.99 -14.83
CA ASP A 211 3.44 11.66 -14.39
C ASP A 211 4.16 10.79 -13.34
N PHE A 212 5.48 10.68 -13.48
CA PHE A 212 6.34 10.06 -12.45
C PHE A 212 6.60 11.07 -11.34
N THR A 213 5.85 10.98 -10.24
CA THR A 213 5.90 11.96 -9.15
C THR A 213 6.50 11.42 -7.87
N ALA A 214 6.83 10.14 -7.82
CA ALA A 214 7.28 9.48 -6.60
C ALA A 214 8.33 8.39 -6.90
N ASN A 215 9.07 8.02 -5.86
CA ASN A 215 10.02 6.92 -5.88
C ASN A 215 9.71 5.92 -4.77
N TYR A 216 9.50 4.68 -5.17
CA TYR A 216 9.35 3.54 -4.29
C TYR A 216 10.71 2.89 -4.04
N ASN A 217 11.14 2.82 -2.79
CA ASN A 217 12.38 2.17 -2.41
C ASN A 217 12.17 0.67 -2.19
N ILE A 218 12.88 -0.16 -2.96
CA ILE A 218 12.94 -1.60 -2.74
C ILE A 218 13.93 -1.85 -1.60
N VAL A 219 13.41 -1.84 -0.37
CA VAL A 219 14.20 -2.06 0.85
C VAL A 219 14.23 -3.55 1.16
N PRO A 220 15.42 -4.16 1.33
CA PRO A 220 15.54 -5.55 1.80
C PRO A 220 14.84 -5.71 3.15
N GLN A 221 14.00 -6.74 3.28
CA GLN A 221 13.22 -7.06 4.49
C GLN A 221 11.98 -6.17 4.74
N SER A 222 11.61 -5.28 3.82
CA SER A 222 10.28 -4.66 3.87
C SER A 222 9.17 -5.72 3.79
N ALA A 223 7.93 -5.36 4.15
CA ALA A 223 6.80 -6.30 4.14
C ALA A 223 6.62 -7.02 2.79
N THR A 224 6.89 -6.32 1.68
CA THR A 224 6.75 -6.83 0.31
C THR A 224 8.00 -7.56 -0.22
N HIS A 225 9.21 -7.24 0.30
CA HIS A 225 10.50 -7.75 -0.20
C HIS A 225 11.21 -8.66 0.79
N GLN A 226 10.46 -9.53 1.48
CA GLN A 226 11.00 -10.50 2.42
C GLN A 226 11.96 -11.48 1.75
N LYS A 227 13.15 -11.68 2.31
CA LYS A 227 14.12 -12.67 1.85
C LYS A 227 13.71 -14.11 2.19
N GLU A 228 12.98 -14.30 3.28
CA GLU A 228 12.52 -15.62 3.70
C GLU A 228 11.35 -16.10 2.83
N ASP A 229 11.50 -17.26 2.21
CA ASP A 229 10.47 -17.87 1.36
C ASP A 229 9.12 -18.03 2.07
N LYS A 230 9.12 -18.34 3.36
CA LYS A 230 7.88 -18.47 4.15
C LYS A 230 7.15 -17.14 4.30
N LYS A 231 7.84 -16.06 4.66
CA LYS A 231 7.23 -14.73 4.82
C LYS A 231 6.72 -14.19 3.49
N ARG A 232 7.51 -14.36 2.42
CA ARG A 232 7.11 -13.99 1.06
C ARG A 232 5.87 -14.75 0.60
N LEU A 233 5.78 -16.05 0.92
CA LEU A 233 4.61 -16.85 0.60
C LEU A 233 3.40 -16.45 1.45
N ALA A 234 3.58 -16.18 2.75
CA ALA A 234 2.51 -15.72 3.63
C ALA A 234 1.89 -14.41 3.11
N PHE A 235 2.73 -13.46 2.67
CA PHE A 235 2.27 -12.23 2.04
C PHE A 235 1.48 -12.50 0.74
N ALA A 236 2.00 -13.36 -0.13
CA ALA A 236 1.32 -13.75 -1.37
C ALA A 236 -0.01 -14.46 -1.10
N VAL A 237 -0.11 -15.27 -0.05
CA VAL A 237 -1.36 -15.91 0.41
C VAL A 237 -2.34 -14.86 0.91
N SER A 238 -1.89 -13.90 1.71
CA SER A 238 -2.73 -12.81 2.22
C SER A 238 -3.37 -12.00 1.09
N VAL A 239 -2.63 -11.70 0.02
CA VAL A 239 -3.19 -11.05 -1.19
C VAL A 239 -4.35 -11.88 -1.78
N ARG A 240 -4.23 -13.22 -1.81
CA ARG A 240 -5.29 -14.12 -2.33
C ARG A 240 -6.47 -14.22 -1.39
N ASP A 241 -6.21 -14.20 -0.08
CA ASP A 241 -7.26 -14.13 0.94
C ASP A 241 -8.10 -12.85 0.77
N ILE A 242 -7.45 -11.69 0.57
CA ILE A 242 -8.12 -10.41 0.27
C ILE A 242 -8.98 -10.52 -1.00
N ARG A 243 -8.41 -10.99 -2.12
CA ARG A 243 -9.15 -11.11 -3.37
C ARG A 243 -10.37 -12.01 -3.23
N LEU A 244 -10.22 -13.15 -2.58
CA LEU A 244 -11.33 -14.09 -2.38
C LEU A 244 -12.41 -13.50 -1.45
N TYR A 245 -11.99 -12.78 -0.41
CA TYR A 245 -12.89 -12.06 0.50
C TYR A 245 -13.74 -11.06 -0.29
N TYR A 246 -13.11 -10.21 -1.10
CA TYR A 246 -13.82 -9.16 -1.85
C TYR A 246 -14.67 -9.68 -3.00
N VAL A 247 -14.26 -10.72 -3.69
CA VAL A 247 -15.10 -11.39 -4.70
C VAL A 247 -16.41 -11.88 -4.08
N LYS A 248 -16.36 -12.46 -2.88
CA LYS A 248 -17.56 -12.89 -2.15
C LYS A 248 -18.37 -11.70 -1.64
N ARG A 249 -17.71 -10.74 -0.99
CA ARG A 249 -18.34 -9.56 -0.38
C ARG A 249 -19.06 -8.69 -1.40
N PHE A 250 -18.50 -8.53 -2.59
CA PHE A 250 -19.09 -7.72 -3.66
C PHE A 250 -19.98 -8.53 -4.61
N ASN A 251 -20.23 -9.83 -4.33
CA ASN A 251 -21.04 -10.73 -5.14
C ASN A 251 -20.56 -10.85 -6.62
N LEU A 252 -19.23 -10.81 -6.84
CA LEU A 252 -18.62 -10.91 -8.18
C LEU A 252 -18.48 -12.36 -8.61
N ASN A 253 -19.62 -13.04 -8.78
CA ASN A 253 -19.68 -14.49 -9.04
C ASN A 253 -18.93 -14.93 -10.31
N HIS A 254 -18.83 -14.06 -11.31
CA HIS A 254 -18.09 -14.31 -12.55
C HIS A 254 -16.58 -14.45 -12.32
N LEU A 255 -16.01 -13.79 -11.29
CA LEU A 255 -14.59 -13.88 -10.92
C LEU A 255 -14.30 -15.05 -9.97
N PHE A 256 -15.32 -15.53 -9.24
CA PHE A 256 -15.13 -16.47 -8.13
C PHE A 256 -14.28 -17.68 -8.51
N ARG A 257 -14.60 -18.34 -9.63
CA ARG A 257 -13.87 -19.54 -10.07
C ARG A 257 -12.39 -19.28 -10.30
N THR A 258 -12.06 -18.17 -10.94
CA THR A 258 -10.66 -17.79 -11.25
C THR A 258 -9.88 -17.46 -9.98
N VAL A 259 -10.43 -16.58 -9.13
CA VAL A 259 -9.79 -16.16 -7.88
C VAL A 259 -9.67 -17.31 -6.89
N TYR A 260 -10.70 -18.16 -6.77
CA TYR A 260 -10.68 -19.33 -5.89
C TYR A 260 -9.63 -20.36 -6.30
N ARG A 261 -9.41 -20.59 -7.59
CA ARG A 261 -8.38 -21.51 -8.10
C ARG A 261 -6.97 -20.97 -7.83
N ASP A 262 -6.74 -19.66 -8.01
CA ASP A 262 -5.47 -19.02 -7.66
C ASP A 262 -5.23 -19.11 -6.14
N TRP A 263 -6.24 -18.85 -5.34
CA TRP A 263 -6.18 -19.01 -3.88
C TRP A 263 -5.83 -20.46 -3.46
N LEU A 264 -6.49 -21.46 -4.02
CA LEU A 264 -6.19 -22.88 -3.75
C LEU A 264 -4.73 -23.22 -4.05
N PHE A 265 -4.20 -22.70 -5.14
CA PHE A 265 -2.80 -22.92 -5.53
C PHE A 265 -1.83 -22.37 -4.49
N TYR A 266 -2.01 -21.12 -4.06
CA TYR A 266 -1.12 -20.53 -3.04
C TYR A 266 -1.28 -21.19 -1.66
N LYS A 267 -2.51 -21.55 -1.27
CA LYS A 267 -2.75 -22.34 -0.05
C LYS A 267 -2.11 -23.74 -0.11
N SER A 268 -2.03 -24.34 -1.28
CA SER A 268 -1.31 -25.62 -1.45
C SER A 268 0.18 -25.47 -1.17
N MET A 269 0.82 -24.39 -1.62
CA MET A 269 2.23 -24.13 -1.34
C MET A 269 2.47 -23.82 0.14
N GLU A 270 1.60 -23.06 0.78
CA GLU A 270 1.64 -22.79 2.23
C GLU A 270 1.59 -24.09 3.04
N LYS A 271 0.68 -25.02 2.70
CA LYS A 271 0.58 -26.32 3.34
C LYS A 271 1.81 -27.19 3.12
N ALA A 272 2.40 -27.13 1.91
CA ALA A 272 3.65 -27.82 1.61
C ALA A 272 4.80 -27.35 2.50
N LEU A 273 4.98 -26.02 2.62
CA LEU A 273 6.04 -25.46 3.45
C LEU A 273 5.85 -25.72 4.96
N ASN A 274 4.60 -25.95 5.39
CA ASN A 274 4.28 -26.31 6.76
C ASN A 274 4.32 -27.83 7.02
N GLY A 275 4.65 -28.64 6.00
CA GLY A 275 4.82 -30.10 6.13
C GLY A 275 3.52 -30.91 5.99
N ASP A 276 2.37 -30.28 5.73
CA ASP A 276 1.09 -30.95 5.47
C ASP A 276 1.01 -31.35 3.97
N ASN A 277 1.79 -32.36 3.62
CA ASN A 277 1.94 -32.77 2.22
C ASN A 277 0.66 -33.33 1.61
N PHE A 278 -0.14 -34.06 2.37
CA PHE A 278 -1.38 -34.64 1.88
C PHE A 278 -2.38 -33.54 1.50
N LYS A 279 -2.64 -32.60 2.40
CA LYS A 279 -3.54 -31.47 2.15
C LYS A 279 -3.00 -30.55 1.05
N SER A 280 -1.69 -30.39 0.99
CA SER A 280 -1.01 -29.64 -0.06
C SER A 280 -1.29 -30.21 -1.46
N ILE A 281 -1.08 -31.52 -1.65
CA ILE A 281 -1.34 -32.20 -2.93
C ILE A 281 -2.81 -32.13 -3.31
N TYR A 282 -3.73 -32.36 -2.36
CA TYR A 282 -5.16 -32.26 -2.58
C TYR A 282 -5.56 -30.86 -3.08
N LEU A 283 -5.11 -29.79 -2.42
CA LEU A 283 -5.39 -28.41 -2.81
C LEU A 283 -4.79 -28.07 -4.18
N PHE A 284 -3.58 -28.56 -4.46
CA PHE A 284 -2.96 -28.35 -5.77
C PHE A 284 -3.76 -28.99 -6.91
N ILE A 285 -4.20 -30.24 -6.73
CA ILE A 285 -5.06 -30.92 -7.71
C ILE A 285 -6.36 -30.13 -7.90
N LYS A 286 -7.00 -29.71 -6.82
CA LYS A 286 -8.25 -28.95 -6.84
C LYS A 286 -8.11 -27.56 -7.50
N SER A 287 -6.92 -26.97 -7.45
CA SER A 287 -6.65 -25.68 -8.09
C SER A 287 -6.68 -25.75 -9.62
N HIS A 288 -6.46 -26.91 -10.19
CA HIS A 288 -6.29 -27.11 -11.64
C HIS A 288 -5.22 -26.21 -12.30
N MET A 289 -4.23 -25.76 -11.52
CA MET A 289 -3.17 -24.85 -11.96
C MET A 289 -1.95 -25.64 -12.49
N TYR A 290 -2.15 -26.49 -13.50
CA TYR A 290 -1.15 -27.46 -13.98
C TYR A 290 -0.11 -26.90 -14.97
N LYS A 291 -0.05 -25.58 -15.23
CA LYS A 291 0.99 -25.01 -16.10
C LYS A 291 2.39 -25.38 -15.58
N LYS A 292 3.35 -25.58 -16.48
CA LYS A 292 4.73 -26.01 -16.16
C LYS A 292 5.39 -25.15 -15.07
N ARG A 293 5.19 -23.82 -15.11
CA ARG A 293 5.67 -22.88 -14.08
C ARG A 293 5.09 -23.19 -12.69
N ASN A 294 3.78 -23.40 -12.60
CA ASN A 294 3.08 -23.65 -11.33
C ASN A 294 3.48 -25.00 -10.73
N ARG A 295 3.63 -26.05 -11.56
CA ARG A 295 4.16 -27.35 -11.10
C ARG A 295 5.56 -27.23 -10.54
N ARG A 296 6.41 -26.39 -11.15
CA ARG A 296 7.79 -26.16 -10.67
C ARG A 296 7.80 -25.44 -9.32
N MET A 297 6.96 -24.38 -9.18
CA MET A 297 6.80 -23.67 -7.91
C MET A 297 6.25 -24.57 -6.82
N PHE A 298 5.21 -25.36 -7.11
CA PHE A 298 4.64 -26.30 -6.16
C PHE A 298 5.64 -27.39 -5.71
N LYS A 299 6.37 -28.00 -6.65
CA LYS A 299 7.43 -28.97 -6.32
C LYS A 299 8.50 -28.34 -5.43
N LYS A 300 8.92 -27.10 -5.73
CA LYS A 300 9.91 -26.39 -4.92
C LYS A 300 9.41 -26.18 -3.48
N ALA A 301 8.16 -25.82 -3.28
CA ALA A 301 7.56 -25.70 -1.97
C ALA A 301 7.45 -27.06 -1.24
N LEU A 302 7.02 -28.11 -1.94
CA LEU A 302 6.84 -29.45 -1.37
C LEU A 302 8.13 -30.09 -0.89
N PHE A 303 9.26 -29.83 -1.59
CA PHE A 303 10.57 -30.41 -1.29
C PHE A 303 11.52 -29.46 -0.57
N HIS A 304 11.05 -28.31 -0.12
CA HIS A 304 11.88 -27.27 0.53
C HIS A 304 12.65 -27.80 1.75
N LYS A 305 12.10 -28.76 2.50
CA LYS A 305 12.80 -29.42 3.62
C LYS A 305 13.99 -30.28 3.19
N LYS A 306 13.99 -30.81 1.96
CA LYS A 306 15.07 -31.69 1.46
C LYS A 306 16.30 -30.93 0.94
N TYR A 307 16.16 -29.63 0.63
CA TYR A 307 17.26 -28.82 0.06
C TYR A 307 18.04 -27.99 1.08
N ARG A 308 17.70 -28.09 2.37
CA ARG A 308 18.43 -27.40 3.45
C ARG A 308 19.50 -28.28 4.14
N GLU A 309 19.60 -29.52 3.77
CA GLU A 309 20.61 -30.47 4.32
C GLU A 309 21.68 -30.84 3.30
N PHE A 310 21.84 -30.07 2.21
CA PHE A 310 22.93 -30.23 1.26
C PHE A 310 23.58 -28.91 0.92
#